data_ce1e74c1e72fa06fa18652fd4cefd0ea
#
_entry.id   ce1e74c1e72fa06fa18652fd4cefd0ea
#
_cell.length_a   1.000
_cell.length_b   1.000
_cell.length_c   1.000
_cell.angle_alpha   90.00
_cell.angle_beta   90.00
_cell.angle_gamma   90.00
#
_symmetry.space_group_name_H-M   'P 1'
#
loop_
_entity.id
_entity.type
_entity.pdbx_description
1 polymer ?
#
loop_
_entity_poly.entity_id
_entity_poly.type
_entity_poly.pdbx_seq_one_letter_code
_entity_poly.pdbx_strand_id
1 'polypeptide(L)'
;VYGKKRSVDENFFKNTSFCQLNGELLPFGDEYFDTTTIAFGLRNFTDKEKGLSEMYRCLANNGKLIILEFSKPQNAAFSKIYDWYSFNVMPVMGSIFANDSDSYRYLAESIRMHPDQERLKEKILKAGFTDCKFYNLLNGIVAIHVAEKN
;
A
#
# COMPACT_ATOMS: atom_id res chain seq x y z
N VAL A 1 8.04 4.53 17.49
CA VAL A 1 9.17 4.19 18.37
C VAL A 1 10.06 3.13 17.74
N TYR A 2 9.54 2.02 17.18
CA TYR A 2 10.32 0.91 16.60
C TYR A 2 11.15 1.33 15.38
N GLY A 3 10.56 2.03 14.40
CA GLY A 3 11.24 2.48 13.19
C GLY A 3 12.44 3.39 13.47
N LYS A 4 12.28 4.31 14.44
CA LYS A 4 13.36 5.21 14.87
C LYS A 4 14.53 4.43 15.49
N LYS A 5 14.26 3.41 16.31
CA LYS A 5 15.28 2.55 16.89
C LYS A 5 16.06 1.77 15.82
N ARG A 6 15.36 1.13 14.88
CA ARG A 6 16.01 0.43 13.75
C ARG A 6 16.88 1.33 12.89
N SER A 7 16.43 2.56 12.60
CA SER A 7 17.22 3.48 11.78
C SER A 7 18.53 3.91 12.44
N VAL A 8 18.55 3.99 13.77
CA VAL A 8 19.77 4.25 14.56
C VAL A 8 20.69 3.05 14.50
N ASP A 9 20.17 1.85 14.73
CA ASP A 9 20.93 0.59 14.75
C ASP A 9 21.55 0.27 13.39
N GLU A 10 20.87 0.62 12.29
CA GLU A 10 21.31 0.37 10.91
C GLU A 10 22.01 1.59 10.24
N ASN A 11 22.33 2.65 10.99
CA ASN A 11 23.04 3.85 10.52
C ASN A 11 22.32 4.70 9.44
N PHE A 12 21.00 4.53 9.24
CA PHE A 12 20.19 5.34 8.32
C PHE A 12 19.71 6.67 8.91
N PHE A 13 20.12 6.99 10.14
CA PHE A 13 19.59 8.10 10.92
C PHE A 13 19.88 9.47 10.31
N LYS A 14 21.01 9.64 9.61
CA LYS A 14 21.48 10.98 9.17
C LYS A 14 20.57 11.67 8.15
N ASN A 15 19.84 10.88 7.33
CA ASN A 15 19.01 11.40 6.25
C ASN A 15 17.53 10.97 6.38
N THR A 16 17.10 10.61 7.60
CA THR A 16 15.75 10.10 7.84
C THR A 16 15.05 10.90 8.91
N SER A 17 13.86 11.40 8.61
CA SER A 17 12.96 12.05 9.56
C SER A 17 11.72 11.19 9.78
N PHE A 18 11.26 11.07 11.01
CA PHE A 18 10.06 10.32 11.38
C PHE A 18 8.97 11.28 11.84
N CYS A 19 7.82 11.19 11.21
CA CYS A 19 6.63 11.96 11.55
C CYS A 19 5.43 11.03 11.72
N GLN A 20 4.64 11.23 12.76
CA GLN A 20 3.34 10.58 12.93
C GLN A 20 2.28 11.50 12.35
N LEU A 21 1.53 10.99 11.35
CA LEU A 21 0.58 11.79 10.61
C LEU A 21 -0.61 10.96 10.12
N ASN A 22 -1.66 11.63 9.68
CA ASN A 22 -2.77 11.03 8.96
C ASN A 22 -2.45 11.07 7.45
N GLY A 23 -2.41 9.89 6.79
CA GLY A 23 -2.14 9.79 5.36
C GLY A 23 -3.24 10.38 4.46
N GLU A 24 -4.44 10.61 5.01
CA GLU A 24 -5.57 11.26 4.33
C GLU A 24 -5.60 12.78 4.55
N LEU A 25 -4.62 13.33 5.28
CA LEU A 25 -4.43 14.76 5.51
C LEU A 25 -2.95 15.02 5.84
N LEU A 26 -2.13 15.13 4.82
CA LEU A 26 -0.68 15.27 4.97
C LEU A 26 -0.31 16.72 5.37
N PRO A 27 0.46 16.92 6.45
CA PRO A 27 0.84 18.25 6.94
C PRO A 27 2.04 18.84 6.17
N PHE A 28 2.12 18.59 4.88
CA PHE A 28 3.16 19.09 3.99
C PHE A 28 2.56 20.04 2.96
N GLY A 29 3.36 20.98 2.48
CA GLY A 29 2.99 21.86 1.38
C GLY A 29 2.80 21.13 0.05
N ASP A 30 2.24 21.83 -0.91
CA ASP A 30 2.12 21.33 -2.28
C ASP A 30 3.53 21.18 -2.88
N GLU A 31 3.70 20.21 -3.75
CA GLU A 31 4.94 19.99 -4.52
C GLU A 31 6.21 19.84 -3.66
N TYR A 32 6.09 19.25 -2.48
CA TYR A 32 7.16 19.18 -1.50
C TYR A 32 8.12 17.98 -1.72
N PHE A 33 7.64 16.87 -2.30
CA PHE A 33 8.40 15.64 -2.47
C PHE A 33 8.63 15.28 -3.94
N ASP A 34 9.82 14.78 -4.27
CA ASP A 34 10.12 14.23 -5.59
C ASP A 34 9.55 12.81 -5.79
N THR A 35 9.42 12.07 -4.70
CA THR A 35 8.88 10.69 -4.75
C THR A 35 8.10 10.38 -3.48
N THR A 36 6.95 9.75 -3.65
CA THR A 36 6.15 9.17 -2.56
C THR A 36 6.08 7.67 -2.73
N THR A 37 6.34 6.93 -1.66
CA THR A 37 6.21 5.47 -1.65
C THR A 37 5.29 5.01 -0.52
N ILE A 38 4.45 4.01 -0.80
CA ILE A 38 3.65 3.35 0.21
C ILE A 38 3.71 1.83 0.00
N ALA A 39 4.05 1.08 1.04
CA ALA A 39 4.11 -0.37 0.99
C ALA A 39 3.18 -0.97 2.04
N PHE A 40 2.23 -1.78 1.59
CA PHE A 40 1.26 -2.52 2.42
C PHE A 40 0.48 -1.63 3.41
N GLY A 41 0.28 -0.36 3.05
CA GLY A 41 -0.37 0.65 3.89
C GLY A 41 -1.69 1.18 3.33
N LEU A 42 -1.81 1.28 2.00
CA LEU A 42 -2.95 1.92 1.35
C LEU A 42 -4.28 1.20 1.62
N ARG A 43 -4.27 -0.14 1.77
CA ARG A 43 -5.47 -0.91 2.09
C ARG A 43 -6.12 -0.47 3.40
N ASN A 44 -5.34 0.07 4.34
CA ASN A 44 -5.79 0.51 5.67
C ASN A 44 -6.37 1.93 5.68
N PHE A 45 -6.29 2.68 4.57
CA PHE A 45 -6.91 3.99 4.48
C PHE A 45 -8.43 3.86 4.46
N THR A 46 -9.10 4.70 5.25
CA THR A 46 -10.56 4.80 5.28
C THR A 46 -11.05 5.38 3.95
N ASP A 47 -10.44 6.49 3.52
CA ASP A 47 -10.67 7.13 2.23
C ASP A 47 -9.40 7.08 1.36
N LYS A 48 -9.32 6.06 0.51
CA LYS A 48 -8.18 5.86 -0.38
C LYS A 48 -8.05 6.96 -1.44
N GLU A 49 -9.17 7.50 -1.91
CA GLU A 49 -9.19 8.56 -2.91
C GLU A 49 -8.60 9.85 -2.34
N LYS A 50 -8.97 10.17 -1.10
CA LYS A 50 -8.43 11.31 -0.38
C LYS A 50 -6.93 11.14 -0.12
N GLY A 51 -6.49 9.97 0.32
CA GLY A 51 -5.06 9.69 0.50
C GLY A 51 -4.25 9.81 -0.78
N LEU A 52 -4.77 9.30 -1.91
CA LEU A 52 -4.13 9.42 -3.22
C LEU A 52 -4.08 10.88 -3.68
N SER A 53 -5.13 11.66 -3.44
CA SER A 53 -5.15 13.10 -3.75
C SER A 53 -4.14 13.90 -2.92
N GLU A 54 -3.97 13.56 -1.64
CA GLU A 54 -2.95 14.18 -0.79
C GLU A 54 -1.52 13.81 -1.23
N MET A 55 -1.29 12.54 -1.62
CA MET A 55 -0.01 12.13 -2.19
C MET A 55 0.28 12.88 -3.50
N TYR A 56 -0.73 13.03 -4.37
CA TYR A 56 -0.62 13.82 -5.58
C TYR A 56 -0.28 15.30 -5.30
N ARG A 57 -1.00 15.91 -4.37
CA ARG A 57 -0.79 17.32 -3.97
C ARG A 57 0.63 17.57 -3.48
N CYS A 58 1.13 16.67 -2.63
CA CYS A 58 2.46 16.80 -2.03
C CYS A 58 3.62 16.44 -2.98
N LEU A 59 3.36 15.79 -4.12
CA LEU A 59 4.39 15.49 -5.11
C LEU A 59 4.70 16.71 -5.98
N ALA A 60 5.98 16.94 -6.23
CA ALA A 60 6.46 17.92 -7.20
C ALA A 60 6.07 17.51 -8.64
N ASN A 61 6.14 18.46 -9.57
CA ASN A 61 5.98 18.18 -10.99
C ASN A 61 7.09 17.20 -11.45
N ASN A 62 6.73 16.24 -12.27
CA ASN A 62 7.54 15.07 -12.65
C ASN A 62 7.86 14.11 -11.49
N GLY A 63 7.23 14.29 -10.34
CA GLY A 63 7.37 13.42 -9.19
C GLY A 63 6.68 12.07 -9.40
N LYS A 64 7.11 11.06 -8.64
CA LYS A 64 6.64 9.68 -8.79
C LYS A 64 5.94 9.17 -7.54
N LEU A 65 4.80 8.51 -7.75
CA LEU A 65 4.14 7.69 -6.74
C LEU A 65 4.42 6.22 -7.01
N ILE A 66 4.88 5.51 -5.98
CA ILE A 66 5.12 4.06 -6.04
C ILE A 66 4.31 3.39 -4.93
N ILE A 67 3.40 2.50 -5.32
CA ILE A 67 2.54 1.74 -4.40
C ILE A 67 2.86 0.25 -4.53
N LEU A 68 3.32 -0.37 -3.46
CA LEU A 68 3.42 -1.83 -3.33
C LEU A 68 2.29 -2.29 -2.42
N GLU A 69 1.35 -3.08 -2.94
CA GLU A 69 0.19 -3.52 -2.15
C GLU A 69 -0.29 -4.91 -2.58
N PHE A 70 -0.98 -5.58 -1.68
CA PHE A 70 -1.73 -6.78 -2.01
C PHE A 70 -2.77 -6.48 -3.08
N SER A 71 -3.01 -7.46 -3.94
CA SER A 71 -3.98 -7.34 -5.03
C SER A 71 -4.64 -8.70 -5.29
N LYS A 72 -5.31 -8.85 -6.42
CA LYS A 72 -6.06 -10.06 -6.75
C LYS A 72 -5.30 -10.92 -7.76
N PRO A 73 -5.17 -12.23 -7.50
CA PRO A 73 -4.57 -13.15 -8.46
C PRO A 73 -5.29 -13.07 -9.82
N GLN A 74 -4.51 -13.10 -10.89
CA GLN A 74 -5.06 -13.00 -12.26
C GLN A 74 -5.71 -14.30 -12.74
N ASN A 75 -5.25 -15.45 -12.20
CA ASN A 75 -5.81 -16.75 -12.55
C ASN A 75 -6.98 -17.10 -11.63
N ALA A 76 -8.16 -17.29 -12.21
CA ALA A 76 -9.40 -17.56 -11.46
C ALA A 76 -9.36 -18.86 -10.62
N ALA A 77 -8.67 -19.90 -11.10
CA ALA A 77 -8.51 -21.14 -10.33
C ALA A 77 -7.58 -20.93 -9.13
N PHE A 78 -6.49 -20.23 -9.34
CA PHE A 78 -5.55 -19.86 -8.27
C PHE A 78 -6.18 -18.91 -7.26
N SER A 79 -7.01 -17.97 -7.70
CA SER A 79 -7.76 -17.06 -6.82
C SER A 79 -8.62 -17.81 -5.81
N LYS A 80 -9.36 -18.84 -6.25
CA LYS A 80 -10.19 -19.65 -5.35
C LYS A 80 -9.37 -20.38 -4.28
N ILE A 81 -8.22 -20.92 -4.66
CA ILE A 81 -7.30 -21.60 -3.74
C ILE A 81 -6.70 -20.59 -2.76
N TYR A 82 -6.30 -19.43 -3.24
CA TYR A 82 -5.75 -18.35 -2.41
C TYR A 82 -6.77 -17.81 -1.41
N ASP A 83 -8.02 -17.58 -1.84
CA ASP A 83 -9.10 -17.15 -0.96
C ASP A 83 -9.38 -18.18 0.12
N TRP A 84 -9.48 -19.47 -0.26
CA TRP A 84 -9.68 -20.55 0.70
C TRP A 84 -8.54 -20.61 1.74
N TYR A 85 -7.29 -20.54 1.30
CA TYR A 85 -6.10 -20.49 2.16
C TYR A 85 -6.14 -19.29 3.11
N SER A 86 -6.44 -18.10 2.59
CA SER A 86 -6.42 -16.85 3.34
C SER A 86 -7.47 -16.81 4.44
N PHE A 87 -8.65 -17.42 4.22
CA PHE A 87 -9.72 -17.40 5.21
C PHE A 87 -9.73 -18.60 6.15
N ASN A 88 -9.17 -19.73 5.75
CA ASN A 88 -9.23 -20.94 6.54
C ASN A 88 -7.90 -21.32 7.18
N VAL A 89 -6.78 -21.07 6.51
CA VAL A 89 -5.45 -21.50 7.00
C VAL A 89 -4.72 -20.38 7.73
N MET A 90 -4.69 -19.16 7.17
CA MET A 90 -3.94 -18.06 7.77
C MET A 90 -4.40 -17.68 9.19
N PRO A 91 -5.71 -17.59 9.52
CA PRO A 91 -6.14 -17.29 10.88
C PRO A 91 -5.78 -18.39 11.88
N VAL A 92 -5.85 -19.67 11.47
CA VAL A 92 -5.42 -20.80 12.29
C VAL A 92 -3.92 -20.76 12.55
N MET A 93 -3.11 -20.48 11.53
CA MET A 93 -1.68 -20.28 11.71
C MET A 93 -1.38 -19.08 12.62
N GLY A 94 -2.13 -17.99 12.48
CA GLY A 94 -2.01 -16.82 13.35
C GLY A 94 -2.28 -17.14 14.81
N SER A 95 -3.29 -17.94 15.09
CA SER A 95 -3.60 -18.39 16.46
C SER A 95 -2.52 -19.30 17.06
N ILE A 96 -1.93 -20.18 16.26
CA ILE A 96 -0.94 -21.16 16.72
C ILE A 96 0.44 -20.52 16.93
N PHE A 97 0.88 -19.66 15.99
CA PHE A 97 2.25 -19.14 15.98
C PHE A 97 2.40 -17.73 16.57
N ALA A 98 1.36 -16.91 16.51
CA ALA A 98 1.41 -15.52 16.94
C ALA A 98 0.44 -15.20 18.08
N ASN A 99 -0.43 -16.11 18.46
CA ASN A 99 -1.52 -15.90 19.42
C ASN A 99 -2.41 -14.68 19.07
N ASP A 100 -2.58 -14.41 17.77
CA ASP A 100 -3.25 -13.23 17.22
C ASP A 100 -4.04 -13.59 15.94
N SER A 101 -5.14 -14.33 16.11
CA SER A 101 -6.03 -14.70 15.01
C SER A 101 -6.75 -13.50 14.39
N ASP A 102 -6.99 -12.44 15.18
CA ASP A 102 -7.79 -11.30 14.76
C ASP A 102 -7.00 -10.42 13.78
N SER A 103 -5.71 -10.20 14.01
CA SER A 103 -4.85 -9.50 13.06
C SER A 103 -4.74 -10.22 11.70
N TYR A 104 -4.68 -11.54 11.70
CA TYR A 104 -4.66 -12.32 10.46
C TYR A 104 -6.01 -12.32 9.72
N ARG A 105 -7.11 -12.34 10.46
CA ARG A 105 -8.45 -12.18 9.86
C ARG A 105 -8.60 -10.79 9.25
N TYR A 106 -8.24 -9.74 10.00
CA TYR A 106 -8.22 -8.37 9.48
C TYR A 106 -7.37 -8.23 8.22
N LEU A 107 -6.19 -8.86 8.18
CA LEU A 107 -5.34 -8.87 6.99
C LEU A 107 -6.08 -9.46 5.78
N ALA A 108 -6.68 -10.64 5.92
CA ALA A 108 -7.41 -11.29 4.84
C ALA A 108 -8.61 -10.44 4.36
N GLU A 109 -9.38 -9.87 5.29
CA GLU A 109 -10.51 -8.99 4.98
C GLU A 109 -10.06 -7.70 4.29
N SER A 110 -9.02 -7.04 4.79
CA SER A 110 -8.50 -5.80 4.20
C SER A 110 -7.96 -6.00 2.79
N ILE A 111 -7.32 -7.14 2.51
CA ILE A 111 -6.87 -7.53 1.16
C ILE A 111 -8.08 -7.72 0.24
N ARG A 112 -9.12 -8.43 0.71
CA ARG A 112 -10.32 -8.69 -0.08
C ARG A 112 -11.07 -7.43 -0.46
N MET A 113 -11.14 -6.45 0.46
CA MET A 113 -11.79 -5.15 0.23
C MET A 113 -10.94 -4.19 -0.61
N HIS A 114 -9.63 -4.47 -0.72
CA HIS A 114 -8.75 -3.63 -1.53
C HIS A 114 -9.09 -3.77 -3.03
N PRO A 115 -9.05 -2.68 -3.82
CA PRO A 115 -9.25 -2.76 -5.27
C PRO A 115 -8.22 -3.67 -5.93
N ASP A 116 -8.63 -4.31 -7.03
CA ASP A 116 -7.69 -5.00 -7.92
C ASP A 116 -6.77 -4.00 -8.64
N GLN A 117 -5.83 -4.52 -9.43
CA GLN A 117 -4.81 -3.72 -10.09
C GLN A 117 -5.38 -2.63 -10.99
N GLU A 118 -6.36 -2.98 -11.83
CA GLU A 118 -6.96 -2.02 -12.77
C GLU A 118 -7.77 -0.95 -12.03
N ARG A 119 -8.58 -1.35 -11.07
CA ARG A 119 -9.37 -0.41 -10.26
C ARG A 119 -8.49 0.52 -9.42
N LEU A 120 -7.35 0.03 -8.92
CA LEU A 120 -6.40 0.90 -8.22
C LEU A 120 -5.74 1.89 -9.18
N LYS A 121 -5.35 1.44 -10.39
CA LYS A 121 -4.87 2.32 -11.46
C LYS A 121 -5.88 3.41 -11.81
N GLU A 122 -7.17 3.06 -11.97
CA GLU A 122 -8.24 4.04 -12.23
C GLU A 122 -8.32 5.10 -11.12
N LYS A 123 -8.24 4.67 -9.84
CA LYS A 123 -8.27 5.60 -8.69
C LYS A 123 -7.04 6.52 -8.67
N ILE A 124 -5.88 6.02 -9.02
CA ILE A 124 -4.64 6.80 -9.12
C ILE A 124 -4.78 7.87 -10.23
N LEU A 125 -5.24 7.47 -11.42
CA LEU A 125 -5.48 8.42 -12.52
C LEU A 125 -6.54 9.48 -12.15
N LYS A 126 -7.61 9.08 -11.47
CA LYS A 126 -8.66 9.98 -10.98
C LYS A 126 -8.13 10.99 -9.95
N ALA A 127 -7.10 10.64 -9.18
CA ALA A 127 -6.45 11.55 -8.24
C ALA A 127 -5.60 12.65 -8.91
N GLY A 128 -5.39 12.57 -10.24
CA GLY A 128 -4.70 13.59 -11.05
C GLY A 128 -3.44 13.12 -11.74
N PHE A 129 -2.95 11.92 -11.46
CA PHE A 129 -1.77 11.37 -12.13
C PHE A 129 -2.01 11.16 -13.63
N THR A 130 -1.01 11.45 -14.46
CA THR A 130 -1.14 11.44 -15.92
C THR A 130 -0.85 10.09 -16.54
N ASP A 131 0.02 9.29 -15.92
CA ASP A 131 0.31 7.91 -16.31
C ASP A 131 0.35 7.03 -15.06
N CYS A 132 -0.09 5.79 -15.22
CA CYS A 132 0.01 4.76 -14.18
C CYS A 132 0.21 3.40 -14.83
N LYS A 133 1.31 2.75 -14.50
CA LYS A 133 1.62 1.37 -14.89
C LYS A 133 1.62 0.49 -13.65
N PHE A 134 1.25 -0.78 -13.81
CA PHE A 134 1.40 -1.75 -12.73
C PHE A 134 2.13 -3.01 -13.18
N TYR A 135 2.80 -3.64 -12.22
CA TYR A 135 3.58 -4.86 -12.39
C TYR A 135 3.12 -5.88 -11.37
N ASN A 136 2.68 -7.03 -11.85
CA ASN A 136 2.23 -8.11 -11.00
C ASN A 136 3.40 -8.91 -10.45
N LEU A 137 3.36 -9.19 -9.16
CA LEU A 137 4.27 -10.08 -8.46
C LEU A 137 3.49 -11.28 -7.92
N LEU A 138 4.15 -12.43 -7.79
CA LEU A 138 3.54 -13.63 -7.23
C LEU A 138 2.18 -13.97 -7.86
N ASN A 139 2.12 -13.98 -9.19
CA ASN A 139 0.89 -14.25 -9.94
C ASN A 139 -0.27 -13.27 -9.63
N GLY A 140 0.04 -12.03 -9.25
CA GLY A 140 -0.92 -10.97 -8.98
C GLY A 140 -1.40 -10.88 -7.52
N ILE A 141 -0.88 -11.71 -6.59
CA ILE A 141 -1.13 -11.56 -5.14
C ILE A 141 -0.66 -10.19 -4.65
N VAL A 142 0.43 -9.70 -5.22
CA VAL A 142 0.99 -8.39 -4.95
C VAL A 142 1.17 -7.66 -6.27
N ALA A 143 0.99 -6.34 -6.27
CA ALA A 143 1.26 -5.50 -7.43
C ALA A 143 2.04 -4.24 -7.02
N ILE A 144 2.92 -3.80 -7.92
CA ILE A 144 3.57 -2.50 -7.83
C ILE A 144 2.88 -1.58 -8.83
N HIS A 145 2.33 -0.46 -8.37
CA HIS A 145 1.87 0.63 -9.24
C HIS A 145 2.90 1.76 -9.22
N VAL A 146 3.21 2.26 -10.40
CA VAL A 146 4.09 3.43 -10.60
C VAL A 146 3.32 4.46 -11.38
N ALA A 147 3.18 5.64 -10.82
CA ALA A 147 2.47 6.76 -11.44
C ALA A 147 3.33 8.02 -11.43
N GLU A 148 3.11 8.89 -12.41
CA GLU A 148 3.84 10.15 -12.57
C GLU A 148 2.88 11.33 -12.52
N LYS A 149 3.30 12.41 -11.85
CA LYS A 149 2.66 13.73 -11.86
C LYS A 149 3.37 14.58 -12.91
N ASN A 150 2.62 15.17 -13.86
CA ASN A 150 3.12 16.17 -14.81
C ASN A 150 2.78 17.57 -14.33
#